data_5a83bb33c8abc9c4493cf97f5219be93
#
_entry.id   5a83bb33c8abc9c4493cf97f5219be93
#
_cell.length_a   1.000
_cell.length_b   1.000
_cell.length_c   1.000
_cell.angle_alpha   90.00
_cell.angle_beta   90.00
_cell.angle_gamma   90.00
#
_symmetry.space_group_name_H-M   'P 1'
#
loop_
_entity.id
_entity.type
_entity.pdbx_description
1 polymer ?
#
loop_
_entity_poly.entity_id
_entity_poly.type
_entity_poly.pdbx_seq_one_letter_code
_entity_poly.pdbx_strand_id
1 'polypeptide(L)'
;MKAVITVIGRDTVGVIARISGVCSELDINIEDVTQSIMQQMFCMIMLVDLSRCSVPQEEMRRRFAEVGETMRMQVNVTRQEVFDAMHRV
;
A
#
# COMPACT_ATOMS: atom_id res chain seq x y z
N MET A 1 8.49 8.75 9.55
CA MET A 1 8.92 7.53 8.84
C MET A 1 8.06 7.32 7.62
N LYS A 2 8.69 7.03 6.51
CA LYS A 2 7.96 6.82 5.26
C LYS A 2 8.04 5.36 4.82
N ALA A 3 7.00 4.93 4.11
CA ALA A 3 6.90 3.58 3.62
C ALA A 3 6.33 3.58 2.20
N VAL A 4 6.55 2.48 1.50
CA VAL A 4 6.02 2.27 0.16
C VAL A 4 5.05 1.10 0.25
N ILE A 5 3.83 1.33 -0.18
CA ILE A 5 2.81 0.27 -0.25
C ILE A 5 2.68 -0.15 -1.71
N THR A 6 2.92 -1.43 -1.98
CA THR A 6 2.76 -1.97 -3.33
C THR A 6 1.55 -2.90 -3.35
N VAL A 7 0.73 -2.74 -4.38
CA VAL A 7 -0.50 -3.53 -4.56
C VAL A 7 -0.49 -4.11 -5.96
N ILE A 8 -0.52 -5.44 -6.05
CA ILE A 8 -0.45 -6.14 -7.35
C ILE A 8 -1.51 -7.24 -7.38
N GLY A 9 -2.25 -7.30 -8.46
CA GLY A 9 -3.24 -8.34 -8.63
C GLY A 9 -4.13 -8.07 -9.81
N ARG A 10 -5.15 -8.90 -9.97
CA ARG A 10 -6.12 -8.71 -11.04
C ARG A 10 -6.92 -7.44 -10.78
N ASP A 11 -7.12 -6.63 -11.80
CA ASP A 11 -7.86 -5.38 -11.66
C ASP A 11 -9.28 -5.66 -11.14
N THR A 12 -9.63 -4.99 -10.03
CA THR A 12 -10.88 -5.17 -9.34
C THR A 12 -11.42 -3.82 -8.91
N VAL A 13 -12.72 -3.64 -9.07
CA VAL A 13 -13.39 -2.40 -8.65
C VAL A 13 -13.19 -2.18 -7.16
N GLY A 14 -12.80 -0.97 -6.79
CA GLY A 14 -12.72 -0.57 -5.39
C GLY A 14 -11.38 -0.78 -4.71
N VAL A 15 -10.34 -1.24 -5.43
CA VAL A 15 -9.02 -1.46 -4.82
C VAL A 15 -8.49 -0.17 -4.21
N ILE A 16 -8.48 0.91 -4.98
CA ILE A 16 -7.95 2.19 -4.50
C ILE A 16 -8.76 2.69 -3.31
N ALA A 17 -10.09 2.58 -3.38
CA ALA A 17 -10.97 3.02 -2.31
C ALA A 17 -10.69 2.26 -1.01
N ARG A 18 -10.48 0.96 -1.09
CA ARG A 18 -10.20 0.15 0.09
C ARG A 18 -8.84 0.47 0.71
N ILE A 19 -7.82 0.56 -0.13
CA ILE A 19 -6.47 0.86 0.35
C ILE A 19 -6.41 2.26 0.95
N SER A 20 -6.94 3.26 0.26
CA SER A 20 -6.95 4.63 0.78
C SER A 20 -7.84 4.76 2.01
N GLY A 21 -8.90 3.97 2.08
CA GLY A 21 -9.76 3.90 3.27
C GLY A 21 -9.00 3.46 4.52
N VAL A 22 -8.17 2.44 4.39
CA VAL A 22 -7.32 2.01 5.51
C VAL A 22 -6.35 3.12 5.90
N CYS A 23 -5.74 3.78 4.91
CA CYS A 23 -4.85 4.91 5.20
C CYS A 23 -5.57 6.00 5.98
N SER A 24 -6.79 6.33 5.56
CA SER A 24 -7.59 7.35 6.25
C SER A 24 -7.93 6.94 7.68
N GLU A 25 -8.34 5.69 7.87
CA GLU A 25 -8.70 5.19 9.21
C GLU A 25 -7.51 5.20 10.17
N LEU A 26 -6.32 4.94 9.67
CA LEU A 26 -5.11 4.84 10.49
C LEU A 26 -4.30 6.13 10.54
N ASP A 27 -4.81 7.22 9.99
CA ASP A 27 -4.11 8.50 9.92
C ASP A 27 -2.77 8.40 9.21
N ILE A 28 -2.76 7.65 8.12
CA ILE A 28 -1.60 7.52 7.25
C ILE A 28 -1.76 8.51 6.11
N ASN A 29 -0.76 9.39 5.93
CA ASN A 29 -0.80 10.38 4.87
C ASN A 29 -0.25 9.80 3.56
N ILE A 30 -1.04 9.88 2.50
CA ILE A 30 -0.61 9.45 1.18
C ILE A 30 0.08 10.63 0.50
N GLU A 31 1.36 10.46 0.15
CA GLU A 31 2.16 11.52 -0.46
C GLU A 31 2.22 11.41 -1.98
N ASP A 32 2.21 10.20 -2.51
CA ASP A 32 2.30 9.99 -3.94
C ASP A 32 1.70 8.64 -4.31
N VAL A 33 1.12 8.53 -5.49
CA VAL A 33 0.53 7.29 -5.99
C VAL A 33 0.83 7.16 -7.47
N THR A 34 1.32 6.00 -7.87
CA THR A 34 1.49 5.64 -9.27
C THR A 34 0.76 4.32 -9.49
N GLN A 35 -0.01 4.25 -10.56
CA GLN A 35 -0.74 3.03 -10.88
C GLN A 35 -0.67 2.74 -12.37
N SER A 36 -0.81 1.47 -12.71
CA SER A 36 -0.76 1.00 -14.09
C SER A 36 -1.64 -0.24 -14.21
N ILE A 37 -2.29 -0.38 -15.35
CA ILE A 37 -3.08 -1.57 -15.66
C ILE A 37 -2.52 -2.16 -16.94
N MET A 38 -2.04 -3.40 -16.86
CA MET A 38 -1.51 -4.11 -18.01
C MET A 38 -2.21 -5.46 -18.15
N GLN A 39 -2.98 -5.65 -19.22
CA GLN A 39 -3.66 -6.91 -19.49
C GLN A 39 -4.45 -7.42 -18.28
N GLN A 40 -5.26 -6.54 -17.67
CA GLN A 40 -6.07 -6.83 -16.50
C GLN A 40 -5.27 -6.97 -15.19
N MET A 41 -3.96 -6.78 -15.24
CA MET A 41 -3.14 -6.77 -14.04
C MET A 41 -3.05 -5.35 -13.51
N PHE A 42 -3.52 -5.15 -12.28
CA PHE A 42 -3.43 -3.87 -11.59
C PHE A 42 -2.13 -3.82 -10.80
N CYS A 43 -1.42 -2.72 -10.91
CA CYS A 43 -0.17 -2.51 -10.18
C CYS A 43 -0.17 -1.09 -9.64
N MET A 44 0.00 -0.93 -8.33
CA MET A 44 0.00 0.38 -7.68
C MET A 44 1.15 0.48 -6.71
N ILE A 45 1.78 1.64 -6.70
CA ILE A 45 2.85 1.97 -5.76
C ILE A 45 2.47 3.26 -5.07
N MET A 46 2.41 3.25 -3.75
CA MET A 46 2.04 4.42 -2.94
C MET A 46 3.17 4.77 -2.00
N LEU A 47 3.56 6.04 -1.98
CA LEU A 47 4.47 6.56 -0.96
C LEU A 47 3.61 7.16 0.15
N VAL A 48 3.82 6.71 1.38
CA VAL A 48 3.03 7.17 2.53
C VAL A 48 3.93 7.61 3.67
N ASP A 49 3.39 8.51 4.50
CA ASP A 49 4.06 8.95 5.71
C ASP A 49 3.34 8.34 6.91
N LEU A 50 4.07 7.57 7.71
CA LEU A 50 3.54 6.86 8.86
C LEU A 50 3.72 7.63 10.18
N SER A 51 4.19 8.87 10.12
CA SER A 51 4.51 9.66 11.32
C SER A 51 3.33 9.81 12.27
N ARG A 52 2.11 9.86 11.73
CA ARG A 52 0.89 10.01 12.53
C ARG A 52 0.03 8.77 12.55
N CYS A 53 0.57 7.64 12.14
CA CYS A 53 -0.20 6.40 12.14
C CYS A 53 -0.69 6.11 13.56
N SER A 54 -1.99 5.86 13.68
CA SER A 54 -2.65 5.74 14.97
C SER A 54 -2.48 4.38 15.64
N VAL A 55 -1.84 3.44 14.98
CA VAL A 55 -1.64 2.08 15.51
C VAL A 55 -0.19 1.66 15.32
N PRO A 56 0.27 0.63 16.07
CA PRO A 56 1.62 0.09 15.87
C PRO A 56 1.79 -0.52 14.47
N GLN A 57 3.04 -0.65 14.05
CA GLN A 57 3.35 -1.17 12.70
C GLN A 57 2.77 -2.55 12.45
N GLU A 58 2.77 -3.42 13.45
CA GLU A 58 2.20 -4.76 13.31
C GLU A 58 0.71 -4.70 12.98
N GLU A 59 -0.02 -3.84 13.67
CA GLU A 59 -1.45 -3.65 13.43
C GLU A 59 -1.69 -3.08 12.03
N MET A 60 -0.89 -2.10 11.64
CA MET A 60 -0.99 -1.48 10.32
C MET A 60 -0.76 -2.52 9.23
N ARG A 61 0.30 -3.32 9.35
CA ARG A 61 0.59 -4.36 8.37
C ARG A 61 -0.51 -5.40 8.29
N ARG A 62 -1.09 -5.76 9.44
CA ARG A 62 -2.21 -6.71 9.49
C ARG A 62 -3.42 -6.17 8.74
N ARG A 63 -3.72 -4.89 8.93
CA ARG A 63 -4.87 -4.26 8.26
C ARG A 63 -4.71 -4.28 6.74
N PHE A 64 -3.53 -4.00 6.24
CA PHE A 64 -3.28 -4.05 4.80
C PHE A 64 -3.29 -5.48 4.28
N ALA A 65 -2.77 -6.43 5.06
CA ALA A 65 -2.82 -7.84 4.67
C ALA A 65 -4.27 -8.35 4.56
N GLU A 66 -5.14 -7.92 5.47
CA GLU A 66 -6.55 -8.28 5.42
C GLU A 66 -7.23 -7.77 4.16
N VAL A 67 -6.93 -6.53 3.76
CA VAL A 67 -7.47 -5.98 2.52
C VAL A 67 -6.98 -6.80 1.33
N GLY A 68 -5.70 -7.15 1.32
CA GLY A 68 -5.13 -7.98 0.28
C GLY A 68 -5.83 -9.32 0.15
N GLU A 69 -6.08 -9.98 1.28
CA GLU A 69 -6.80 -11.25 1.29
C GLU A 69 -8.22 -11.09 0.74
N THR A 70 -8.94 -10.09 1.24
CA THR A 70 -10.32 -9.86 0.84
C THR A 70 -10.44 -9.60 -0.64
N MET A 71 -9.52 -8.83 -1.21
CA MET A 71 -9.56 -8.44 -2.62
C MET A 71 -8.72 -9.34 -3.52
N ARG A 72 -8.06 -10.35 -2.96
CA ARG A 72 -7.17 -11.27 -3.68
C ARG A 72 -6.06 -10.53 -4.40
N MET A 73 -5.46 -9.59 -3.68
CA MET A 73 -4.33 -8.79 -4.15
C MET A 73 -3.12 -9.05 -3.27
N GLN A 74 -1.93 -8.92 -3.82
CA GLN A 74 -0.72 -8.88 -3.02
C GLN A 74 -0.51 -7.44 -2.57
N VAL A 75 -0.52 -7.23 -1.26
CA VAL A 75 -0.30 -5.91 -0.67
C VAL A 75 0.91 -6.00 0.23
N ASN A 76 1.94 -5.24 -0.08
CA ASN A 76 3.18 -5.22 0.69
C ASN A 76 3.45 -3.82 1.20
N VAL A 77 3.91 -3.72 2.45
CA VAL A 77 4.33 -2.46 3.05
C VAL A 77 5.81 -2.57 3.34
N THR A 78 6.60 -1.71 2.70
CA THR A 78 8.05 -1.74 2.80
C THR A 78 8.54 -0.37 3.24
N ARG A 79 9.46 -0.30 4.18
CA ARG A 79 10.05 0.98 4.58
C ARG A 79 10.73 1.60 3.37
N GLN A 80 10.65 2.92 3.23
CA GLN A 80 11.17 3.60 2.05
C GLN A 80 12.65 3.30 1.82
N GLU A 81 13.46 3.34 2.87
CA GLU A 81 14.89 3.07 2.73
C GLU A 81 15.19 1.65 2.23
N VAL A 82 14.37 0.68 2.64
CA VAL A 82 14.52 -0.70 2.16
C VAL A 82 14.07 -0.81 0.71
N PHE A 83 12.97 -0.17 0.37
CA PHE A 83 12.46 -0.16 -1.00
C PHE A 83 13.48 0.46 -1.95
N ASP A 84 14.05 1.60 -1.57
CA ASP A 84 15.04 2.29 -2.38
C ASP A 84 16.29 1.43 -2.58
N ALA A 85 16.72 0.73 -1.55
CA ALA A 85 17.89 -0.15 -1.63
C ALA A 85 17.66 -1.32 -2.60
N MET A 86 16.44 -1.86 -2.62
CA MET A 86 16.11 -2.95 -3.53
C MET A 86 16.02 -2.53 -4.99
N HIS A 87 15.77 -1.25 -5.24
CA HIS A 87 15.58 -0.71 -6.59
C HIS A 87 16.75 0.15 -7.05
N ARG A 88 17.89 0.03 -6.38
CA ARG A 88 19.09 0.74 -6.75
C ARG A 88 19.75 0.09 -7.96
N VAL A 89 20.11 0.88 -8.93
CA VAL A 89 20.80 0.42 -10.12
C VAL A 89 22.31 0.69 -9.99
#